data_b4edc9675d9878454e1f5801909d3346
#
_entry.id   b4edc9675d9878454e1f5801909d3346
#
_cell.length_a   1.000
_cell.length_b   1.000
_cell.length_c   1.000
_cell.angle_alpha   90.00
_cell.angle_beta   90.00
_cell.angle_gamma   90.00
#
_symmetry.space_group_name_H-M   'P 1'
#
loop_
_entity.id
_entity.type
_entity.pdbx_description
1 polymer ?
#
loop_
_entity_poly.entity_id
_entity_poly.type
_entity_poly.pdbx_seq_one_letter_code
_entity_poly.pdbx_strand_id
1 'polypeptide(L)'
;MNRRQMLGTMAGLAALPALPRASDLIGKPVAIEDDPISVPSEGWITDVDGIEVGHFTDDRRPTGCTVILCRHGAIGGADVPGGNPGSRLTDMLQPLRNADESVIVEAVVLTGGSDYGLASAGGVERYLRERYFERHKAEPHPKPHVPIVPAAVIFDLFADQDWTIVPTAESGYKACEAATKGKVAEGCVGAGAGAAIGHWGGNPTKSGLGTASLKLGDTGVVVGAICAVNAVGDIYNPNTGKLLAGSRTDDGKNFLPILERLRAGKEVVLPPPGTHTTISCVATNASFESAAMAKIAQMASAAHARVINPSWAPGDGDTVFALSTGTLKTPVEHGAIGAMAAEVLKEAILRAVVNATGRPGMPSYRDMLRGRPL
;
A
#
# COMPACT_ATOMS: atom_id res chain seq x y z
N MET A 1 4.27 -32.67 22.15
CA MET A 1 2.88 -32.29 21.83
C MET A 1 2.49 -32.99 20.53
N ASN A 2 1.44 -33.82 20.54
CA ASN A 2 1.04 -34.54 19.32
C ASN A 2 -0.05 -33.77 18.55
N ARG A 3 -0.27 -34.14 17.30
CA ARG A 3 -1.22 -33.50 16.37
C ARG A 3 -2.67 -33.35 16.91
N ARG A 4 -3.09 -34.20 17.85
CA ARG A 4 -4.42 -34.13 18.49
C ARG A 4 -4.52 -33.02 19.54
N GLN A 5 -3.43 -32.66 20.18
CA GLN A 5 -3.42 -31.56 21.15
C GLN A 5 -3.44 -30.18 20.45
N MET A 6 -2.91 -30.11 19.22
CA MET A 6 -2.98 -28.88 18.40
C MET A 6 -4.38 -28.59 17.86
N LEU A 7 -5.15 -29.63 17.51
CA LEU A 7 -6.53 -29.48 17.05
C LEU A 7 -7.54 -29.17 18.17
N GLY A 8 -7.22 -29.54 19.41
CA GLY A 8 -8.05 -29.20 20.58
C GLY A 8 -7.98 -27.73 20.99
N THR A 9 -6.93 -27.01 20.62
CA THR A 9 -6.76 -25.59 20.93
C THR A 9 -7.42 -24.66 19.88
N MET A 10 -7.81 -25.18 18.72
CA MET A 10 -8.53 -24.41 17.70
C MET A 10 -10.07 -24.42 17.85
N ALA A 11 -10.62 -25.22 18.75
CA ALA A 11 -12.07 -25.26 18.99
C ALA A 11 -12.61 -24.18 19.94
N GLY A 12 -11.74 -23.27 20.37
CA GLY A 12 -12.08 -22.07 21.14
C GLY A 12 -11.93 -20.81 20.29
N LEU A 13 -12.62 -20.71 19.16
CA LEU A 13 -13.00 -19.41 18.59
C LEU A 13 -13.99 -18.79 19.60
N ALA A 14 -13.47 -18.31 20.74
CA ALA A 14 -14.17 -17.35 21.54
C ALA A 14 -14.57 -16.21 20.59
N ALA A 15 -15.84 -15.85 20.60
CA ALA A 15 -16.33 -14.66 19.94
C ALA A 15 -15.30 -13.56 20.16
N LEU A 16 -14.74 -13.00 19.09
CA LEU A 16 -13.83 -11.87 19.19
C LEU A 16 -14.53 -10.86 20.11
N PRO A 17 -13.89 -10.38 21.17
CA PRO A 17 -14.50 -9.38 22.03
C PRO A 17 -14.96 -8.24 21.13
N ALA A 18 -16.21 -7.81 21.29
CA ALA A 18 -16.72 -6.67 20.58
C ALA A 18 -15.71 -5.53 20.74
N LEU A 19 -15.31 -4.90 19.64
CA LEU A 19 -14.43 -3.74 19.70
C LEU A 19 -15.05 -2.74 20.68
N PRO A 20 -14.29 -2.17 21.62
CA PRO A 20 -14.79 -1.21 22.58
C PRO A 20 -15.46 -0.06 21.82
N ARG A 21 -16.60 0.38 22.29
CA ARG A 21 -17.25 1.57 21.73
C ARG A 21 -16.36 2.78 21.95
N ALA A 22 -16.44 3.77 21.08
CA ALA A 22 -15.65 5.00 21.21
C ALA A 22 -15.88 5.70 22.56
N SER A 23 -17.07 5.53 23.17
CA SER A 23 -17.40 5.97 24.53
C SER A 23 -16.55 5.35 25.64
N ASP A 24 -16.00 4.14 25.39
CA ASP A 24 -15.21 3.40 26.37
C ASP A 24 -13.70 3.74 26.25
N LEU A 25 -13.35 4.49 25.19
CA LEU A 25 -12.00 4.92 24.88
C LEU A 25 -11.72 6.26 25.54
N ILE A 26 -10.84 6.26 26.54
CA ILE A 26 -10.49 7.49 27.26
C ILE A 26 -9.11 7.96 26.79
N GLY A 27 -9.13 8.97 25.99
CA GLY A 27 -8.09 9.92 25.65
C GLY A 27 -8.76 11.28 25.52
N LYS A 28 -8.03 12.37 25.48
CA LYS A 28 -8.62 13.67 25.15
C LYS A 28 -8.97 13.68 23.65
N PRO A 29 -10.27 13.77 23.29
CA PRO A 29 -10.63 13.93 21.89
C PRO A 29 -10.01 15.22 21.34
N VAL A 30 -9.52 15.15 20.10
CA VAL A 30 -8.99 16.30 19.36
C VAL A 30 -10.03 16.70 18.32
N ALA A 31 -10.41 17.99 18.32
CA ALA A 31 -11.34 18.53 17.34
C ALA A 31 -10.85 18.27 15.90
N ILE A 32 -11.79 17.95 15.02
CA ILE A 32 -11.51 17.90 13.58
C ILE A 32 -11.48 19.35 13.10
N GLU A 33 -10.27 19.87 12.89
CA GLU A 33 -10.05 21.23 12.42
C GLU A 33 -9.79 21.25 10.93
N ASP A 34 -10.19 22.35 10.29
CA ASP A 34 -9.76 22.63 8.93
C ASP A 34 -8.25 22.82 8.90
N ASP A 35 -7.56 21.85 8.31
CA ASP A 35 -6.14 21.92 7.99
C ASP A 35 -5.99 21.48 6.53
N PRO A 36 -6.36 22.36 5.58
CA PRO A 36 -6.29 22.02 4.17
C PRO A 36 -4.83 21.77 3.80
N ILE A 37 -4.52 20.51 3.57
CA ILE A 37 -3.21 20.14 3.08
C ILE A 37 -3.12 20.40 1.58
N SER A 38 -2.14 21.19 1.18
CA SER A 38 -1.80 21.36 -0.23
C SER A 38 -0.96 20.17 -0.67
N VAL A 39 -1.52 19.34 -1.53
CA VAL A 39 -0.77 18.28 -2.22
C VAL A 39 -0.70 18.62 -3.70
N PRO A 40 0.41 18.32 -4.40
CA PRO A 40 0.50 18.49 -5.84
C PRO A 40 -0.65 17.75 -6.54
N SER A 41 -1.24 18.39 -7.55
CA SER A 41 -2.31 17.78 -8.36
C SER A 41 -1.77 16.93 -9.51
N GLU A 42 -0.47 16.98 -9.76
CA GLU A 42 0.26 16.32 -10.83
C GLU A 42 1.41 15.50 -10.27
N GLY A 43 1.99 14.66 -11.14
CA GLY A 43 3.07 13.75 -10.77
C GLY A 43 2.53 12.39 -10.35
N TRP A 44 2.89 11.35 -11.11
CA TRP A 44 2.46 9.97 -10.91
C TRP A 44 3.64 9.02 -11.03
N ILE A 45 3.59 7.83 -10.45
CA ILE A 45 4.65 6.84 -10.60
C ILE A 45 4.94 6.52 -12.07
N THR A 46 3.97 6.69 -12.95
CA THR A 46 4.06 6.51 -14.41
C THR A 46 4.89 7.58 -15.14
N ASP A 47 5.32 8.64 -14.44
CA ASP A 47 6.33 9.58 -14.97
C ASP A 47 7.73 8.93 -15.04
N VAL A 48 7.92 7.83 -14.32
CA VAL A 48 9.10 6.97 -14.46
C VAL A 48 8.97 6.17 -15.76
N ASP A 49 9.87 6.42 -16.70
CA ASP A 49 9.84 5.72 -17.98
C ASP A 49 9.96 4.19 -17.80
N GLY A 50 9.12 3.45 -18.53
CA GLY A 50 9.01 2.00 -18.42
C GLY A 50 7.95 1.51 -17.42
N ILE A 51 7.30 2.40 -16.67
CA ILE A 51 6.22 2.07 -15.72
C ILE A 51 4.85 2.37 -16.32
N GLU A 52 3.93 1.42 -16.17
CA GLU A 52 2.50 1.59 -16.44
C GLU A 52 1.69 1.11 -15.24
N VAL A 53 0.52 1.71 -15.02
CA VAL A 53 -0.35 1.35 -13.88
C VAL A 53 -1.75 1.05 -14.39
N GLY A 54 -2.33 -0.04 -13.88
CA GLY A 54 -3.72 -0.40 -14.10
C GLY A 54 -4.41 -0.84 -12.82
N HIS A 55 -5.72 -0.65 -12.78
CA HIS A 55 -6.55 -0.96 -11.63
C HIS A 55 -7.70 -1.89 -12.03
N PHE A 56 -8.06 -2.76 -11.10
CA PHE A 56 -9.35 -3.42 -11.07
C PHE A 56 -10.01 -3.09 -9.74
N THR A 57 -11.24 -2.57 -9.78
CA THR A 57 -12.05 -2.27 -8.60
C THR A 57 -13.33 -3.12 -8.67
N ASP A 58 -13.68 -3.78 -7.57
CA ASP A 58 -14.92 -4.55 -7.48
C ASP A 58 -15.99 -3.71 -6.77
N ASP A 59 -17.02 -3.30 -7.54
CA ASP A 59 -18.08 -2.44 -7.03
C ASP A 59 -19.10 -3.17 -6.13
N ARG A 60 -19.12 -4.50 -6.15
CA ARG A 60 -20.00 -5.32 -5.30
C ARG A 60 -19.60 -5.22 -3.83
N ARG A 61 -18.32 -5.10 -3.58
CA ARG A 61 -17.70 -4.77 -2.30
C ARG A 61 -16.48 -3.88 -2.58
N PRO A 62 -16.24 -2.77 -1.85
CA PRO A 62 -15.11 -1.90 -2.12
C PRO A 62 -13.79 -2.62 -1.82
N THR A 63 -13.26 -3.30 -2.84
CA THR A 63 -11.96 -3.98 -2.87
C THR A 63 -11.40 -3.93 -4.29
N GLY A 64 -10.17 -4.36 -4.49
CA GLY A 64 -9.58 -4.41 -5.83
C GLY A 64 -8.07 -4.60 -5.79
N CYS A 65 -7.45 -4.56 -6.96
CA CYS A 65 -6.00 -4.61 -7.08
C CYS A 65 -5.46 -3.53 -8.04
N THR A 66 -4.22 -3.16 -7.82
CA THR A 66 -3.45 -2.21 -8.62
C THR A 66 -2.19 -2.92 -9.09
N VAL A 67 -1.94 -2.91 -10.38
CA VAL A 67 -0.76 -3.52 -11.01
C VAL A 67 0.15 -2.42 -11.52
N ILE A 68 1.42 -2.50 -11.12
CA ILE A 68 2.52 -1.67 -11.62
C ILE A 68 3.30 -2.54 -12.58
N LEU A 69 3.14 -2.33 -13.89
CA LEU A 69 3.83 -3.07 -14.95
C LEU A 69 5.17 -2.43 -15.30
N CYS A 70 6.21 -3.27 -15.40
CA CYS A 70 7.53 -2.90 -15.86
C CYS A 70 7.70 -3.48 -17.28
N ARG A 71 7.39 -2.72 -18.32
CA ARG A 71 7.31 -3.21 -19.71
C ARG A 71 8.59 -3.86 -20.25
N HIS A 72 9.74 -3.48 -19.69
CA HIS A 72 11.04 -4.00 -20.09
C HIS A 72 11.74 -4.74 -18.95
N GLY A 73 11.00 -5.02 -17.86
CA GLY A 73 11.56 -5.46 -16.60
C GLY A 73 12.21 -4.31 -15.82
N ALA A 74 12.35 -4.51 -14.53
CA ALA A 74 13.04 -3.59 -13.63
C ALA A 74 13.87 -4.39 -12.62
N ILE A 75 15.00 -3.84 -12.17
CA ILE A 75 15.72 -4.41 -11.04
C ILE A 75 14.90 -4.11 -9.78
N GLY A 76 14.57 -5.15 -9.02
CA GLY A 76 13.73 -5.07 -7.83
C GLY A 76 14.51 -5.05 -6.52
N GLY A 77 13.90 -4.41 -5.51
CA GLY A 77 14.26 -4.50 -4.10
C GLY A 77 13.01 -4.38 -3.25
N ALA A 78 13.08 -4.78 -1.99
CA ALA A 78 11.97 -4.64 -1.05
C ALA A 78 12.47 -4.37 0.38
N ASP A 79 11.61 -3.68 1.15
CA ASP A 79 11.69 -3.56 2.60
C ASP A 79 10.34 -3.95 3.20
N VAL A 80 10.37 -4.78 4.25
CA VAL A 80 9.16 -5.31 4.90
C VAL A 80 9.26 -4.98 6.39
N PRO A 81 8.98 -3.72 6.77
CA PRO A 81 9.10 -3.27 8.16
C PRO A 81 7.95 -3.73 9.06
N GLY A 82 6.81 -4.14 8.50
CA GLY A 82 5.66 -4.63 9.25
C GLY A 82 5.94 -5.98 9.93
N GLY A 83 5.33 -6.19 11.11
CA GLY A 83 5.52 -7.41 11.89
C GLY A 83 4.70 -8.62 11.39
N ASN A 84 3.67 -8.40 10.54
CA ASN A 84 2.78 -9.44 10.03
C ASN A 84 2.41 -9.24 8.55
N PRO A 85 3.38 -9.28 7.64
CA PRO A 85 3.16 -8.99 6.23
C PRO A 85 2.39 -10.11 5.52
N GLY A 86 1.34 -9.75 4.77
CA GLY A 86 0.74 -10.58 3.73
C GLY A 86 1.40 -10.27 2.39
N SER A 87 2.38 -11.07 1.97
CA SER A 87 3.15 -10.76 0.76
C SER A 87 3.58 -12.00 -0.01
N ARG A 88 4.02 -11.78 -1.25
CA ARG A 88 4.49 -12.82 -2.17
C ARG A 88 5.81 -12.39 -2.79
N LEU A 89 6.78 -13.32 -2.89
CA LEU A 89 8.09 -13.18 -3.54
C LEU A 89 8.97 -12.03 -2.97
N THR A 90 8.67 -11.51 -1.79
CA THR A 90 9.48 -10.48 -1.12
C THR A 90 10.87 -10.98 -0.75
N ASP A 91 11.01 -12.27 -0.42
CA ASP A 91 12.31 -12.88 -0.11
C ASP A 91 13.29 -12.84 -1.29
N MET A 92 12.78 -12.94 -2.53
CA MET A 92 13.61 -12.85 -3.72
C MET A 92 14.25 -11.47 -3.92
N LEU A 93 13.65 -10.45 -3.32
CA LEU A 93 14.07 -9.05 -3.43
C LEU A 93 15.02 -8.61 -2.29
N GLN A 94 15.40 -9.55 -1.41
CA GLN A 94 16.36 -9.29 -0.34
C GLN A 94 17.79 -9.43 -0.84
N PRO A 95 18.72 -8.49 -0.51
CA PRO A 95 20.08 -8.45 -1.06
C PRO A 95 20.88 -9.73 -0.86
N LEU A 96 20.69 -10.38 0.30
CA LEU A 96 21.43 -11.59 0.67
C LEU A 96 20.96 -12.86 -0.05
N ARG A 97 19.81 -12.81 -0.75
CA ARG A 97 19.25 -13.96 -1.46
C ARG A 97 19.75 -14.08 -2.89
N ASN A 98 20.11 -12.94 -3.50
CA ASN A 98 20.61 -12.86 -4.88
C ASN A 98 21.93 -12.05 -4.92
N ALA A 99 22.95 -12.52 -4.21
CA ALA A 99 24.22 -11.80 -4.08
C ALA A 99 24.92 -11.59 -5.42
N ASP A 100 24.74 -12.52 -6.37
CA ASP A 100 25.45 -12.54 -7.65
C ASP A 100 24.59 -12.12 -8.85
N GLU A 101 23.26 -12.04 -8.69
CA GLU A 101 22.34 -11.71 -9.79
C GLU A 101 21.21 -10.78 -9.35
N SER A 102 20.92 -9.79 -10.17
CA SER A 102 19.79 -8.89 -9.96
C SER A 102 18.49 -9.55 -10.41
N VAL A 103 17.47 -9.48 -9.55
CA VAL A 103 16.13 -9.98 -9.88
C VAL A 103 15.42 -9.00 -10.81
N ILE A 104 14.99 -9.51 -11.97
CA ILE A 104 14.18 -8.75 -12.92
C ILE A 104 12.70 -8.92 -12.58
N VAL A 105 12.09 -7.86 -12.11
CA VAL A 105 10.66 -7.77 -11.79
C VAL A 105 9.91 -7.25 -13.02
N GLU A 106 8.84 -7.94 -13.42
CA GLU A 106 8.02 -7.53 -14.57
C GLU A 106 6.74 -6.82 -14.16
N ALA A 107 6.28 -7.03 -12.94
CA ALA A 107 5.19 -6.28 -12.33
C ALA A 107 5.25 -6.36 -10.81
N VAL A 108 4.63 -5.37 -10.13
CA VAL A 108 4.30 -5.43 -8.70
C VAL A 108 2.79 -5.34 -8.55
N VAL A 109 2.21 -6.12 -7.64
CA VAL A 109 0.77 -6.09 -7.34
C VAL A 109 0.53 -5.59 -5.92
N LEU A 110 -0.23 -4.51 -5.80
CA LEU A 110 -0.83 -4.06 -4.56
C LEU A 110 -2.30 -4.48 -4.58
N THR A 111 -2.81 -5.11 -3.52
CA THR A 111 -4.17 -5.67 -3.57
C THR A 111 -4.90 -5.61 -2.22
N GLY A 112 -6.23 -5.55 -2.28
CA GLY A 112 -7.10 -5.80 -1.14
C GLY A 112 -7.36 -7.29 -0.94
N GLY A 113 -8.29 -7.63 -0.05
CA GLY A 113 -8.74 -9.02 0.17
C GLY A 113 -7.88 -9.84 1.11
N SER A 114 -6.93 -9.21 1.84
CA SER A 114 -5.97 -9.94 2.67
C SER A 114 -5.24 -11.03 1.86
N ASP A 115 -4.79 -12.11 2.47
CA ASP A 115 -4.07 -13.20 1.79
C ASP A 115 -4.80 -13.77 0.58
N TYR A 116 -6.13 -13.75 0.58
CA TYR A 116 -6.92 -14.19 -0.59
C TYR A 116 -6.61 -13.37 -1.84
N GLY A 117 -6.35 -12.06 -1.68
CA GLY A 117 -6.05 -11.15 -2.78
C GLY A 117 -4.72 -11.43 -3.48
N LEU A 118 -3.77 -12.16 -2.84
CA LEU A 118 -2.52 -12.59 -3.49
C LEU A 118 -2.77 -13.42 -4.75
N ALA A 119 -3.95 -14.04 -4.89
CA ALA A 119 -4.36 -14.75 -6.11
C ALA A 119 -4.33 -13.85 -7.35
N SER A 120 -4.49 -12.53 -7.19
CA SER A 120 -4.45 -11.57 -8.31
C SER A 120 -3.10 -11.56 -9.04
N ALA A 121 -1.99 -11.82 -8.32
CA ALA A 121 -0.66 -11.92 -8.94
C ALA A 121 -0.56 -13.07 -9.96
N GLY A 122 -1.28 -14.17 -9.75
CA GLY A 122 -1.34 -15.27 -10.73
C GLY A 122 -1.99 -14.86 -12.06
N GLY A 123 -2.93 -13.93 -12.03
CA GLY A 123 -3.53 -13.36 -13.25
C GLY A 123 -2.56 -12.45 -13.99
N VAL A 124 -1.75 -11.69 -13.27
CA VAL A 124 -0.67 -10.86 -13.83
C VAL A 124 0.40 -11.74 -14.50
N GLU A 125 0.81 -12.83 -13.85
CA GLU A 125 1.73 -13.82 -14.44
C GLU A 125 1.16 -14.43 -15.72
N ARG A 126 -0.13 -14.80 -15.71
CA ARG A 126 -0.82 -15.31 -16.91
C ARG A 126 -0.78 -14.27 -18.04
N TYR A 127 -1.11 -13.01 -17.77
CA TYR A 127 -1.08 -11.93 -18.75
C TYR A 127 0.33 -11.74 -19.35
N LEU A 128 1.36 -11.67 -18.51
CA LEU A 128 2.75 -11.48 -18.95
C LEU A 128 3.25 -12.68 -19.78
N ARG A 129 2.94 -13.90 -19.35
CA ARG A 129 3.28 -15.13 -20.07
C ARG A 129 2.62 -15.20 -21.46
N GLU A 130 1.34 -14.86 -21.55
CA GLU A 130 0.61 -14.83 -22.83
C GLU A 130 1.24 -13.80 -23.78
N ARG A 131 1.60 -12.60 -23.27
CA ARG A 131 2.29 -11.57 -24.05
C ARG A 131 3.71 -12.00 -24.46
N TYR A 132 4.39 -12.74 -23.63
CA TYR A 132 5.69 -13.31 -23.99
C TYR A 132 5.54 -14.29 -25.15
N PHE A 133 4.67 -15.27 -25.08
CA PHE A 133 4.45 -16.24 -26.14
C PHE A 133 3.95 -15.61 -27.43
N GLU A 134 3.10 -14.62 -27.36
CA GLU A 134 2.64 -13.90 -28.56
C GLU A 134 3.80 -13.19 -29.30
N ARG A 135 4.72 -12.60 -28.56
CA ARG A 135 5.93 -11.97 -29.13
C ARG A 135 6.91 -12.96 -29.74
N HIS A 136 6.98 -14.17 -29.20
CA HIS A 136 7.94 -15.21 -29.62
C HIS A 136 7.28 -16.34 -30.44
N LYS A 137 6.05 -16.14 -30.92
CA LYS A 137 5.28 -17.17 -31.66
C LYS A 137 5.92 -17.65 -32.96
N ALA A 138 6.83 -16.88 -33.53
CA ALA A 138 7.59 -17.28 -34.72
C ALA A 138 8.81 -18.17 -34.38
N GLU A 139 9.20 -18.29 -33.12
CA GLU A 139 10.30 -19.11 -32.68
C GLU A 139 9.84 -20.57 -32.54
N PRO A 140 10.55 -21.55 -33.16
CA PRO A 140 10.17 -22.96 -33.09
C PRO A 140 10.17 -23.51 -31.65
N HIS A 141 11.07 -22.97 -30.79
CA HIS A 141 11.25 -23.38 -29.40
C HIS A 141 11.57 -22.13 -28.53
N PRO A 142 10.59 -21.32 -28.14
CA PRO A 142 10.84 -20.15 -27.28
C PRO A 142 11.41 -20.64 -25.93
N LYS A 143 12.36 -19.88 -25.38
CA LYS A 143 12.92 -20.18 -24.06
C LYS A 143 11.82 -20.17 -22.99
N PRO A 144 11.89 -21.02 -21.96
CA PRO A 144 11.02 -20.90 -20.81
C PRO A 144 11.09 -19.50 -20.21
N HIS A 145 9.93 -18.94 -19.91
CA HIS A 145 9.81 -17.63 -19.29
C HIS A 145 8.84 -17.69 -18.09
N VAL A 146 9.32 -17.30 -16.94
CA VAL A 146 8.55 -17.24 -15.69
C VAL A 146 8.58 -15.81 -15.20
N PRO A 147 7.48 -15.05 -15.36
CA PRO A 147 7.42 -13.68 -14.87
C PRO A 147 7.62 -13.59 -13.36
N ILE A 148 8.39 -12.63 -12.89
CA ILE A 148 8.56 -12.35 -11.46
C ILE A 148 7.59 -11.23 -11.09
N VAL A 149 6.58 -11.59 -10.26
CA VAL A 149 5.47 -10.72 -9.87
C VAL A 149 5.32 -10.71 -8.34
N PRO A 150 6.11 -9.89 -7.64
CA PRO A 150 5.91 -9.65 -6.21
C PRO A 150 4.56 -9.00 -5.93
N ALA A 151 4.00 -9.29 -4.74
CA ALA A 151 2.73 -8.73 -4.33
C ALA A 151 2.67 -8.48 -2.82
N ALA A 152 1.83 -7.52 -2.41
CA ALA A 152 1.47 -7.29 -1.01
C ALA A 152 -0.01 -6.93 -0.90
N VAL A 153 -0.61 -7.23 0.27
CA VAL A 153 -2.04 -7.08 0.52
C VAL A 153 -2.34 -6.08 1.63
N ILE A 154 -3.50 -5.43 1.52
CA ILE A 154 -4.16 -4.79 2.66
C ILE A 154 -5.32 -5.66 3.14
N PHE A 155 -5.67 -5.56 4.41
CA PHE A 155 -6.88 -6.15 4.96
C PHE A 155 -8.04 -5.17 4.81
N ASP A 156 -8.99 -5.47 3.94
CA ASP A 156 -10.22 -4.71 3.72
C ASP A 156 -11.50 -5.55 3.91
N LEU A 157 -11.38 -6.65 4.70
CA LEU A 157 -12.47 -7.59 4.99
C LEU A 157 -13.20 -7.15 6.26
N PHE A 158 -14.16 -6.25 6.13
CA PHE A 158 -14.94 -5.75 7.26
C PHE A 158 -16.17 -6.62 7.51
N ALA A 159 -16.54 -6.78 8.78
CA ALA A 159 -17.60 -7.69 9.21
C ALA A 159 -19.01 -7.37 8.65
N ASP A 160 -19.23 -6.12 8.23
CA ASP A 160 -20.48 -5.65 7.64
C ASP A 160 -20.57 -5.87 6.12
N GLN A 161 -19.60 -6.60 5.53
CA GLN A 161 -19.49 -6.80 4.10
C GLN A 161 -19.42 -8.27 3.73
N ASP A 162 -19.73 -8.58 2.47
CA ASP A 162 -19.50 -9.91 1.92
C ASP A 162 -18.00 -10.13 1.67
N TRP A 163 -17.30 -10.69 2.66
CA TRP A 163 -15.87 -10.94 2.60
C TRP A 163 -15.49 -12.11 1.66
N THR A 164 -16.48 -12.79 1.04
CA THR A 164 -16.21 -13.78 -0.02
C THR A 164 -15.84 -13.11 -1.35
N ILE A 165 -16.15 -11.82 -1.50
CA ILE A 165 -15.77 -11.02 -2.67
C ILE A 165 -14.35 -10.47 -2.43
N VAL A 166 -13.37 -11.05 -3.09
CA VAL A 166 -11.95 -10.70 -2.99
C VAL A 166 -11.31 -10.62 -4.38
N PRO A 167 -10.21 -9.87 -4.56
CA PRO A 167 -9.47 -9.87 -5.81
C PRO A 167 -8.97 -11.28 -6.17
N THR A 168 -9.21 -11.67 -7.42
CA THR A 168 -8.87 -12.99 -7.97
C THR A 168 -7.80 -12.87 -9.05
N ALA A 169 -7.36 -14.00 -9.61
CA ALA A 169 -6.47 -14.00 -10.78
C ALA A 169 -7.07 -13.20 -11.94
N GLU A 170 -8.38 -13.28 -12.15
CA GLU A 170 -9.06 -12.49 -13.20
C GLU A 170 -9.01 -10.99 -12.93
N SER A 171 -9.06 -10.58 -11.65
CA SER A 171 -8.91 -9.19 -11.26
C SER A 171 -7.53 -8.64 -11.63
N GLY A 172 -6.46 -9.40 -11.36
CA GLY A 172 -5.10 -9.03 -11.74
C GLY A 172 -4.90 -8.97 -13.24
N TYR A 173 -5.47 -9.92 -14.00
CA TYR A 173 -5.43 -9.92 -15.45
C TYR A 173 -6.09 -8.66 -16.03
N LYS A 174 -7.31 -8.33 -15.60
CA LYS A 174 -8.04 -7.12 -16.02
C LYS A 174 -7.30 -5.83 -15.65
N ALA A 175 -6.65 -5.79 -14.48
CA ALA A 175 -5.81 -4.65 -14.11
C ALA A 175 -4.64 -4.46 -15.09
N CYS A 176 -4.02 -5.55 -15.58
CA CYS A 176 -2.99 -5.46 -16.62
C CYS A 176 -3.53 -4.94 -17.94
N GLU A 177 -4.75 -5.35 -18.36
CA GLU A 177 -5.40 -4.86 -19.58
C GLU A 177 -5.71 -3.36 -19.49
N ALA A 178 -6.03 -2.86 -18.29
CA ALA A 178 -6.32 -1.45 -18.03
C ALA A 178 -5.05 -0.60 -17.82
N ALA A 179 -3.86 -1.20 -17.81
CA ALA A 179 -2.63 -0.48 -17.52
C ALA A 179 -2.25 0.51 -18.62
N THR A 180 -1.94 1.73 -18.19
CA THR A 180 -1.57 2.84 -19.07
C THR A 180 -0.41 3.66 -18.51
N LYS A 181 0.24 4.44 -19.35
CA LYS A 181 1.14 5.54 -18.99
C LYS A 181 0.33 6.81 -18.67
N GLY A 182 0.94 7.75 -17.98
CA GLY A 182 0.35 9.06 -17.69
C GLY A 182 -0.46 9.07 -16.41
N LYS A 183 -1.56 9.81 -16.39
CA LYS A 183 -2.34 10.02 -15.16
C LYS A 183 -2.86 8.71 -14.56
N VAL A 184 -2.54 8.50 -13.29
CA VAL A 184 -3.03 7.37 -12.48
C VAL A 184 -4.24 7.81 -11.67
N ALA A 185 -5.30 7.00 -11.64
CA ALA A 185 -6.45 7.24 -10.78
C ALA A 185 -6.07 7.05 -9.31
N GLU A 186 -6.60 7.90 -8.43
CA GLU A 186 -6.32 7.93 -7.00
C GLU A 186 -7.59 7.82 -6.15
N GLY A 187 -7.44 7.64 -4.85
CA GLY A 187 -8.54 7.51 -3.91
C GLY A 187 -9.08 6.09 -3.85
N CYS A 188 -10.40 5.93 -3.95
CA CYS A 188 -11.08 4.66 -3.74
C CYS A 188 -11.07 3.75 -4.98
N VAL A 189 -9.90 3.49 -5.53
CA VAL A 189 -9.70 2.65 -6.73
C VAL A 189 -8.68 1.54 -6.48
N GLY A 190 -8.81 0.43 -7.19
CA GLY A 190 -7.86 -0.68 -7.11
C GLY A 190 -7.62 -1.14 -5.68
N ALA A 191 -6.36 -1.27 -5.29
CA ALA A 191 -5.96 -1.64 -3.92
C ALA A 191 -6.45 -0.65 -2.85
N GLY A 192 -6.72 0.61 -3.20
CA GLY A 192 -7.22 1.64 -2.28
C GLY A 192 -8.73 1.61 -2.05
N ALA A 193 -9.49 0.80 -2.81
CA ALA A 193 -10.95 0.83 -2.77
C ALA A 193 -11.52 0.54 -1.38
N GLY A 194 -10.97 -0.44 -0.67
CA GLY A 194 -11.39 -0.83 0.68
C GLY A 194 -10.58 -0.18 1.82
N ALA A 195 -9.53 0.57 1.53
CA ALA A 195 -8.59 1.09 2.51
C ALA A 195 -9.22 2.06 3.53
N ALA A 196 -8.79 2.00 4.78
CA ALA A 196 -9.21 2.86 5.86
C ALA A 196 -8.09 3.10 6.88
N ILE A 197 -8.26 4.07 7.78
CA ILE A 197 -7.26 4.50 8.76
C ILE A 197 -7.89 4.54 10.14
N GLY A 198 -7.10 4.24 11.17
CA GLY A 198 -7.55 4.38 12.55
C GLY A 198 -8.39 3.21 13.05
N HIS A 199 -8.03 2.00 12.67
CA HIS A 199 -8.73 0.79 13.12
C HIS A 199 -8.52 0.46 14.61
N TRP A 200 -7.71 1.21 15.30
CA TRP A 200 -7.36 0.95 16.70
C TRP A 200 -8.40 1.50 17.67
N GLY A 201 -9.58 0.95 17.59
CA GLY A 201 -10.71 1.26 18.47
C GLY A 201 -11.33 2.64 18.19
N GLY A 202 -12.53 2.65 17.68
CA GLY A 202 -13.27 3.82 17.22
C GLY A 202 -13.74 3.65 15.77
N ASN A 203 -14.34 4.69 15.24
CA ASN A 203 -14.81 4.69 13.85
C ASN A 203 -13.71 5.09 12.89
N PRO A 204 -13.32 4.24 11.92
CA PRO A 204 -12.23 4.54 11.01
C PRO A 204 -12.57 5.67 10.04
N THR A 205 -11.53 6.34 9.53
CA THR A 205 -11.60 7.30 8.44
C THR A 205 -11.30 6.61 7.12
N LYS A 206 -12.09 6.88 6.07
CA LYS A 206 -11.87 6.32 4.73
C LYS A 206 -10.56 6.84 4.13
N SER A 207 -9.80 5.94 3.56
CA SER A 207 -8.54 6.20 2.86
C SER A 207 -8.58 5.61 1.44
N GLY A 208 -7.44 5.55 0.77
CA GLY A 208 -7.39 5.14 -0.61
C GLY A 208 -6.00 4.77 -1.13
N LEU A 209 -5.86 4.95 -2.43
CA LEU A 209 -4.62 4.87 -3.19
C LEU A 209 -4.12 6.28 -3.52
N GLY A 210 -2.82 6.51 -3.41
CA GLY A 210 -2.19 7.76 -3.83
C GLY A 210 -0.89 7.50 -4.58
N THR A 211 -0.50 8.45 -5.40
CA THR A 211 0.72 8.40 -6.20
C THR A 211 1.34 9.78 -6.33
N ALA A 212 2.65 9.83 -6.54
CA ALA A 212 3.39 11.08 -6.74
C ALA A 212 4.66 10.83 -7.53
N SER A 213 5.29 11.88 -8.05
CA SER A 213 6.63 11.84 -8.62
C SER A 213 7.41 13.13 -8.38
N LEU A 214 8.72 13.02 -8.41
CA LEU A 214 9.67 14.15 -8.37
C LEU A 214 10.76 13.97 -9.42
N LYS A 215 11.27 15.10 -9.95
CA LYS A 215 12.44 15.15 -10.82
C LYS A 215 13.64 15.63 -10.01
N LEU A 216 14.80 15.02 -10.25
CA LEU A 216 16.07 15.45 -9.64
C LEU A 216 16.70 16.55 -10.50
N GLY A 217 16.27 17.81 -10.30
CA GLY A 217 16.74 18.93 -11.09
C GLY A 217 16.67 18.65 -12.59
N ASP A 218 17.71 19.03 -13.32
CA ASP A 218 17.84 18.86 -14.78
C ASP A 218 18.59 17.58 -15.17
N THR A 219 18.75 16.62 -14.26
CA THR A 219 19.49 15.38 -14.51
C THR A 219 18.75 14.39 -15.40
N GLY A 220 17.44 14.57 -15.61
CA GLY A 220 16.54 13.62 -16.25
C GLY A 220 16.11 12.47 -15.34
N VAL A 221 16.62 12.39 -14.12
CA VAL A 221 16.22 11.38 -13.14
C VAL A 221 14.84 11.70 -12.59
N VAL A 222 13.96 10.70 -12.60
CA VAL A 222 12.62 10.75 -12.03
C VAL A 222 12.52 9.70 -10.94
N VAL A 223 11.89 10.04 -9.84
CA VAL A 223 11.48 9.12 -8.78
C VAL A 223 9.98 9.22 -8.60
N GLY A 224 9.27 8.10 -8.65
CA GLY A 224 7.83 8.01 -8.46
C GLY A 224 7.46 7.06 -7.34
N ALA A 225 6.28 7.24 -6.77
CA ALA A 225 5.71 6.36 -5.76
C ALA A 225 4.22 6.14 -5.96
N ILE A 226 3.71 5.00 -5.50
CA ILE A 226 2.30 4.67 -5.38
C ILE A 226 2.09 3.86 -4.11
N CYS A 227 0.99 4.09 -3.38
CA CYS A 227 0.68 3.34 -2.17
C CYS A 227 -0.82 3.21 -1.93
N ALA A 228 -1.22 2.12 -1.28
CA ALA A 228 -2.53 1.94 -0.69
C ALA A 228 -2.39 2.03 0.84
N VAL A 229 -3.14 2.94 1.46
CA VAL A 229 -2.98 3.30 2.87
C VAL A 229 -4.13 2.77 3.71
N ASN A 230 -3.89 1.66 4.41
CA ASN A 230 -4.84 1.03 5.32
C ASN A 230 -4.24 0.94 6.75
N ALA A 231 -3.75 2.07 7.25
CA ALA A 231 -2.90 2.14 8.43
C ALA A 231 -3.65 1.92 9.74
N VAL A 232 -3.00 1.26 10.70
CA VAL A 232 -3.43 1.24 12.11
C VAL A 232 -3.30 2.63 12.71
N GLY A 233 -2.19 3.29 12.46
CA GLY A 233 -1.85 4.60 13.00
C GLY A 233 -2.67 5.74 12.42
N ASP A 234 -2.63 6.85 13.14
CA ASP A 234 -3.21 8.11 12.70
C ASP A 234 -2.32 8.80 11.66
N ILE A 235 -2.92 9.54 10.74
CA ILE A 235 -2.20 10.31 9.71
C ILE A 235 -2.07 11.76 10.15
N TYR A 236 -0.85 12.26 10.18
CA TYR A 236 -0.53 13.64 10.54
C TYR A 236 -0.01 14.43 9.34
N ASN A 237 -0.37 15.72 9.30
CA ASN A 237 0.26 16.66 8.41
C ASN A 237 1.72 16.88 8.86
N PRO A 238 2.73 16.51 8.07
CA PRO A 238 4.13 16.59 8.49
C PRO A 238 4.64 18.02 8.66
N ASN A 239 3.93 19.03 8.12
CA ASN A 239 4.32 20.42 8.19
C ASN A 239 3.74 21.14 9.41
N THR A 240 2.51 20.76 9.81
CA THR A 240 1.81 21.43 10.92
C THR A 240 1.72 20.56 12.18
N GLY A 241 1.94 19.25 12.05
CA GLY A 241 1.74 18.27 13.12
C GLY A 241 0.26 17.99 13.43
N LYS A 242 -0.68 18.56 12.67
CA LYS A 242 -2.12 18.34 12.87
C LYS A 242 -2.55 16.96 12.36
N LEU A 243 -3.52 16.39 13.04
CA LEU A 243 -4.14 15.10 12.69
C LEU A 243 -5.10 15.28 11.51
N LEU A 244 -4.87 14.53 10.43
CA LEU A 244 -5.68 14.57 9.20
C LEU A 244 -6.72 13.45 9.13
N ALA A 245 -6.34 12.24 9.58
CA ALA A 245 -7.20 11.07 9.57
C ALA A 245 -6.80 10.10 10.67
N GLY A 246 -7.76 9.39 11.24
CA GLY A 246 -7.55 8.46 12.35
C GLY A 246 -8.87 7.88 12.85
N SER A 247 -8.82 7.25 14.02
CA SER A 247 -10.03 6.84 14.75
C SER A 247 -10.87 8.05 15.14
N ARG A 248 -12.20 7.93 15.05
CA ARG A 248 -13.14 9.00 15.38
C ARG A 248 -14.06 8.62 16.52
N THR A 249 -14.60 9.63 17.22
CA THR A 249 -15.68 9.47 18.17
C THR A 249 -16.96 8.99 17.49
N ASP A 250 -17.93 8.43 18.27
CA ASP A 250 -19.18 7.91 17.73
C ASP A 250 -20.03 9.00 17.08
N ASP A 251 -19.95 10.24 17.56
CA ASP A 251 -20.63 11.39 16.97
C ASP A 251 -19.92 11.96 15.73
N GLY A 252 -18.76 11.40 15.38
CA GLY A 252 -17.93 11.77 14.22
C GLY A 252 -17.27 13.15 14.31
N LYS A 253 -17.39 13.86 15.45
CA LYS A 253 -16.95 15.27 15.58
C LYS A 253 -15.49 15.44 15.98
N ASN A 254 -14.88 14.39 16.53
CA ASN A 254 -13.52 14.45 17.04
C ASN A 254 -12.73 13.23 16.62
N PHE A 255 -11.41 13.38 16.56
CA PHE A 255 -10.50 12.26 16.52
C PHE A 255 -10.22 11.72 17.92
N LEU A 256 -9.83 10.45 17.96
CA LEU A 256 -9.35 9.72 19.15
C LEU A 256 -7.89 9.31 18.93
N PRO A 257 -6.93 10.25 19.08
CA PRO A 257 -5.54 9.98 18.73
C PRO A 257 -4.99 8.80 19.53
N ILE A 258 -4.35 7.86 18.86
CA ILE A 258 -3.82 6.62 19.47
C ILE A 258 -2.82 6.95 20.56
N LEU A 259 -1.87 7.85 20.29
CA LEU A 259 -0.83 8.21 21.26
C LEU A 259 -1.37 8.85 22.51
N GLU A 260 -2.42 9.68 22.42
CA GLU A 260 -3.05 10.29 23.58
C GLU A 260 -3.75 9.25 24.47
N ARG A 261 -4.34 8.22 23.86
CA ARG A 261 -4.93 7.10 24.59
C ARG A 261 -3.88 6.26 25.30
N LEU A 262 -2.76 5.98 24.60
CA LEU A 262 -1.62 5.27 25.19
C LEU A 262 -1.00 6.05 26.37
N ARG A 263 -0.80 7.36 26.24
CA ARG A 263 -0.28 8.23 27.31
C ARG A 263 -1.23 8.28 28.51
N ALA A 264 -2.52 8.17 28.29
CA ALA A 264 -3.52 8.13 29.34
C ALA A 264 -3.50 6.81 30.16
N GLY A 265 -2.64 5.86 29.81
CA GLY A 265 -2.49 4.56 30.50
C GLY A 265 -3.72 3.67 30.39
N LYS A 266 -4.56 3.88 29.38
CA LYS A 266 -5.75 3.06 29.16
C LYS A 266 -5.41 1.89 28.23
N GLU A 267 -5.99 0.76 28.55
CA GLU A 267 -5.85 -0.44 27.74
C GLU A 267 -6.31 -0.16 26.31
N VAL A 268 -5.38 -0.21 25.39
CA VAL A 268 -5.64 -0.09 23.96
C VAL A 268 -5.71 -1.50 23.43
N VAL A 269 -6.92 -1.96 23.13
CA VAL A 269 -7.12 -3.24 22.47
C VAL A 269 -6.52 -3.13 21.07
N LEU A 270 -5.41 -3.81 20.85
CA LEU A 270 -4.81 -3.93 19.54
C LEU A 270 -5.78 -4.68 18.62
N PRO A 271 -6.00 -4.21 17.39
CA PRO A 271 -6.74 -5.00 16.43
C PRO A 271 -6.00 -6.32 16.15
N PRO A 272 -6.71 -7.33 15.64
CA PRO A 272 -6.08 -8.59 15.30
C PRO A 272 -4.88 -8.40 14.37
N PRO A 273 -3.79 -9.16 14.53
CA PRO A 273 -2.64 -9.10 13.63
C PRO A 273 -3.05 -9.30 12.17
N GLY A 274 -2.41 -8.57 11.24
CA GLY A 274 -2.66 -8.66 9.80
C GLY A 274 -3.90 -7.90 9.32
N THR A 275 -4.53 -7.08 10.16
CA THR A 275 -5.72 -6.31 9.77
C THR A 275 -5.40 -4.87 9.34
N HIS A 276 -4.13 -4.48 9.36
CA HIS A 276 -3.67 -3.12 9.01
C HIS A 276 -2.40 -3.22 8.18
N THR A 277 -2.24 -2.32 7.24
CA THR A 277 -1.10 -2.38 6.32
C THR A 277 -1.06 -1.15 5.44
N THR A 278 0.13 -0.58 5.23
CA THR A 278 0.40 0.34 4.13
C THR A 278 1.34 -0.35 3.15
N ILE A 279 0.85 -0.62 1.94
CA ILE A 279 1.62 -1.26 0.88
C ILE A 279 2.00 -0.24 -0.18
N SER A 280 3.27 -0.25 -0.58
CA SER A 280 3.86 0.81 -1.40
C SER A 280 4.80 0.27 -2.47
N CYS A 281 4.93 1.01 -3.56
CA CYS A 281 5.96 0.81 -4.56
C CYS A 281 6.59 2.15 -4.92
N VAL A 282 7.93 2.23 -4.89
CA VAL A 282 8.69 3.35 -5.43
C VAL A 282 9.42 2.91 -6.68
N ALA A 283 9.62 3.81 -7.64
CA ALA A 283 10.32 3.51 -8.88
C ALA A 283 11.25 4.65 -9.29
N THR A 284 12.31 4.32 -10.01
CA THR A 284 13.18 5.31 -10.66
C THR A 284 13.61 4.83 -12.05
N ASN A 285 13.86 5.78 -12.94
CA ASN A 285 14.45 5.51 -14.25
C ASN A 285 15.98 5.39 -14.23
N ALA A 286 16.64 5.73 -13.12
CA ALA A 286 18.07 5.52 -12.92
C ALA A 286 18.40 4.01 -12.81
N SER A 287 19.65 3.65 -13.09
CA SER A 287 20.11 2.24 -13.16
C SER A 287 20.82 1.85 -11.85
N PHE A 288 20.32 0.80 -11.20
CA PHE A 288 20.86 0.27 -9.94
C PHE A 288 20.82 -1.25 -9.91
N GLU A 289 21.69 -1.85 -9.07
CA GLU A 289 21.67 -3.26 -8.70
C GLU A 289 20.70 -3.55 -7.55
N SER A 290 20.32 -4.81 -7.35
CA SER A 290 19.34 -5.25 -6.35
C SER A 290 19.67 -4.80 -4.93
N ALA A 291 20.94 -4.83 -4.51
CA ALA A 291 21.35 -4.38 -3.19
C ALA A 291 21.07 -2.89 -2.95
N ALA A 292 21.32 -2.05 -3.96
CA ALA A 292 20.99 -0.63 -3.90
C ALA A 292 19.48 -0.42 -3.89
N MET A 293 18.71 -1.20 -4.65
CA MET A 293 17.24 -1.10 -4.66
C MET A 293 16.62 -1.52 -3.34
N ALA A 294 17.12 -2.55 -2.67
CA ALA A 294 16.69 -2.90 -1.32
C ALA A 294 16.99 -1.78 -0.31
N LYS A 295 18.15 -1.11 -0.42
CA LYS A 295 18.48 0.04 0.42
C LYS A 295 17.58 1.24 0.14
N ILE A 296 17.24 1.49 -1.13
CA ILE A 296 16.28 2.54 -1.52
C ILE A 296 14.89 2.23 -0.93
N ALA A 297 14.42 0.96 -0.99
CA ALA A 297 13.16 0.55 -0.37
C ALA A 297 13.16 0.83 1.14
N GLN A 298 14.25 0.46 1.84
CA GLN A 298 14.41 0.73 3.27
C GLN A 298 14.39 2.22 3.60
N MET A 299 15.04 3.06 2.79
CA MET A 299 15.01 4.51 2.98
C MET A 299 13.62 5.08 2.70
N ALA A 300 12.93 4.58 1.66
CA ALA A 300 11.56 4.97 1.34
C ALA A 300 10.57 4.64 2.45
N SER A 301 10.75 3.50 3.15
CA SER A 301 9.90 3.09 4.28
C SER A 301 9.83 4.16 5.38
N ALA A 302 10.88 4.98 5.56
CA ALA A 302 10.87 6.08 6.51
C ALA A 302 9.74 7.10 6.27
N ALA A 303 9.17 7.15 5.05
CA ALA A 303 8.00 7.97 4.74
C ALA A 303 6.79 7.61 5.61
N HIS A 304 6.60 6.32 5.91
CA HIS A 304 5.51 5.86 6.78
C HIS A 304 5.60 6.57 8.14
N ALA A 305 6.73 6.45 8.84
CA ALA A 305 6.92 7.04 10.16
C ALA A 305 6.89 8.58 10.18
N ARG A 306 6.98 9.24 9.03
CA ARG A 306 6.90 10.71 8.92
C ARG A 306 5.47 11.23 8.91
N VAL A 307 4.49 10.40 8.56
CA VAL A 307 3.08 10.78 8.43
C VAL A 307 2.12 9.85 9.13
N ILE A 308 2.52 8.60 9.41
CA ILE A 308 1.70 7.58 10.10
C ILE A 308 2.25 7.38 11.51
N ASN A 309 1.41 7.51 12.53
CA ASN A 309 1.87 7.34 13.90
C ASN A 309 0.82 6.63 14.79
N PRO A 310 1.14 5.44 15.39
CA PRO A 310 2.35 4.66 15.15
C PRO A 310 2.37 4.00 13.76
N SER A 311 3.56 3.64 13.28
CA SER A 311 3.78 2.80 12.09
C SER A 311 4.57 1.55 12.47
N TRP A 312 4.50 0.52 11.62
CA TRP A 312 5.26 -0.73 11.79
C TRP A 312 4.93 -1.47 13.09
N ALA A 313 3.68 -1.40 13.50
CA ALA A 313 3.23 -2.16 14.66
C ALA A 313 3.39 -3.68 14.42
N PRO A 314 3.47 -4.49 15.49
CA PRO A 314 3.61 -5.95 15.35
C PRO A 314 2.52 -6.61 14.51
N GLY A 315 1.34 -5.98 14.42
CA GLY A 315 0.21 -6.44 13.61
C GLY A 315 0.15 -5.86 12.20
N ASP A 316 1.02 -4.89 11.86
CA ASP A 316 1.06 -4.28 10.53
C ASP A 316 1.70 -5.21 9.49
N GLY A 317 1.22 -5.12 8.25
CA GLY A 317 1.79 -5.82 7.11
C GLY A 317 2.60 -4.93 6.17
N ASP A 318 3.09 -3.78 6.67
CA ASP A 318 3.73 -2.75 5.86
C ASP A 318 4.85 -3.30 4.97
N THR A 319 4.77 -2.96 3.69
CA THR A 319 5.71 -3.45 2.66
C THR A 319 5.97 -2.35 1.64
N VAL A 320 7.24 -2.14 1.30
CA VAL A 320 7.69 -1.20 0.28
C VAL A 320 8.52 -1.93 -0.76
N PHE A 321 8.05 -1.94 -2.01
CA PHE A 321 8.80 -2.38 -3.17
C PHE A 321 9.56 -1.21 -3.78
N ALA A 322 10.72 -1.48 -4.39
CA ALA A 322 11.50 -0.50 -5.14
C ALA A 322 11.93 -1.06 -6.48
N LEU A 323 11.80 -0.26 -7.55
CA LEU A 323 12.03 -0.65 -8.93
C LEU A 323 12.99 0.33 -9.62
N SER A 324 14.00 -0.20 -10.29
CA SER A 324 14.90 0.54 -11.18
C SER A 324 14.66 0.08 -12.61
N THR A 325 14.05 0.93 -13.45
CA THR A 325 13.83 0.60 -14.87
C THR A 325 15.11 0.72 -15.70
N GLY A 326 16.10 1.46 -15.21
CA GLY A 326 17.41 1.60 -15.82
C GLY A 326 17.38 2.21 -17.24
N THR A 327 16.32 2.91 -17.60
CA THR A 327 16.18 3.57 -18.91
C THR A 327 17.10 4.77 -19.04
N LEU A 328 17.48 5.40 -17.92
CA LEU A 328 18.45 6.49 -17.85
C LEU A 328 19.80 5.98 -17.33
N LYS A 329 20.88 6.29 -18.06
CA LYS A 329 22.25 5.88 -17.71
C LYS A 329 23.07 6.95 -16.98
N THR A 330 22.44 8.07 -16.61
CA THR A 330 23.08 9.12 -15.80
C THR A 330 23.48 8.53 -14.43
N PRO A 331 24.76 8.59 -14.05
CA PRO A 331 25.19 8.14 -12.72
C PRO A 331 24.55 8.99 -11.62
N VAL A 332 23.94 8.34 -10.65
CA VAL A 332 23.38 8.97 -9.44
C VAL A 332 23.67 8.10 -8.24
N GLU A 333 23.86 8.72 -7.09
CA GLU A 333 24.00 8.04 -5.81
C GLU A 333 22.67 7.45 -5.34
N HIS A 334 22.65 6.17 -4.96
CA HIS A 334 21.44 5.50 -4.45
C HIS A 334 20.90 6.16 -3.17
N GLY A 335 21.77 6.78 -2.35
CA GLY A 335 21.35 7.53 -1.17
C GLY A 335 20.51 8.77 -1.53
N ALA A 336 20.84 9.47 -2.62
CA ALA A 336 20.04 10.59 -3.11
C ALA A 336 18.67 10.13 -3.58
N ILE A 337 18.62 9.01 -4.33
CA ILE A 337 17.35 8.42 -4.79
C ILE A 337 16.52 7.91 -3.61
N GLY A 338 17.15 7.27 -2.61
CA GLY A 338 16.45 6.82 -1.40
C GLY A 338 15.82 7.98 -0.61
N ALA A 339 16.51 9.11 -0.48
CA ALA A 339 15.97 10.31 0.15
C ALA A 339 14.78 10.88 -0.63
N MET A 340 14.89 10.97 -1.96
CA MET A 340 13.78 11.39 -2.82
C MET A 340 12.61 10.40 -2.77
N ALA A 341 12.87 9.10 -2.75
CA ALA A 341 11.85 8.07 -2.64
C ALA A 341 11.03 8.22 -1.35
N ALA A 342 11.68 8.57 -0.22
CA ALA A 342 10.99 8.88 1.02
C ALA A 342 10.10 10.13 0.90
N GLU A 343 10.56 11.20 0.22
CA GLU A 343 9.75 12.40 -0.02
C GLU A 343 8.54 12.10 -0.91
N VAL A 344 8.74 11.40 -2.01
CA VAL A 344 7.68 11.05 -2.96
C VAL A 344 6.67 10.10 -2.34
N LEU A 345 7.11 9.11 -1.58
CA LEU A 345 6.21 8.19 -0.89
C LEU A 345 5.40 8.89 0.21
N LYS A 346 6.01 9.81 0.96
CA LYS A 346 5.29 10.68 1.91
C LYS A 346 4.16 11.43 1.20
N GLU A 347 4.44 12.02 0.05
CA GLU A 347 3.45 12.73 -0.76
C GLU A 347 2.34 11.79 -1.25
N ALA A 348 2.69 10.61 -1.74
CA ALA A 348 1.71 9.60 -2.18
C ALA A 348 0.77 9.18 -1.03
N ILE A 349 1.28 9.01 0.20
CA ILE A 349 0.47 8.69 1.38
C ILE A 349 -0.55 9.82 1.65
N LEU A 350 -0.12 11.06 1.62
CA LEU A 350 -1.02 12.20 1.83
C LEU A 350 -2.08 12.29 0.73
N ARG A 351 -1.71 12.06 -0.53
CA ARG A 351 -2.64 12.03 -1.66
C ARG A 351 -3.65 10.89 -1.56
N ALA A 352 -3.27 9.72 -1.03
CA ALA A 352 -4.19 8.62 -0.76
C ALA A 352 -5.31 9.02 0.20
N VAL A 353 -4.98 9.81 1.23
CA VAL A 353 -5.95 10.33 2.22
C VAL A 353 -6.82 11.43 1.62
N VAL A 354 -6.19 12.41 0.98
CA VAL A 354 -6.88 13.60 0.45
C VAL A 354 -7.81 13.26 -0.72
N ASN A 355 -7.45 12.29 -1.56
CA ASN A 355 -8.23 11.90 -2.74
C ASN A 355 -9.27 10.81 -2.47
N ALA A 356 -9.34 10.27 -1.25
CA ALA A 356 -10.37 9.32 -0.88
C ALA A 356 -11.76 9.96 -0.87
N THR A 357 -12.77 9.15 -1.21
CA THR A 357 -14.20 9.48 -1.09
C THR A 357 -14.79 8.63 0.01
N GLY A 358 -15.52 9.25 0.94
CA GLY A 358 -16.16 8.55 2.04
C GLY A 358 -17.32 7.65 1.60
N ARG A 359 -17.76 6.81 2.53
CA ARG A 359 -18.93 5.95 2.39
C ARG A 359 -19.79 6.06 3.66
N PRO A 360 -21.05 5.59 3.65
CA PRO A 360 -21.89 5.61 4.85
C PRO A 360 -21.18 5.03 6.08
N GLY A 361 -21.17 5.76 7.17
CA GLY A 361 -20.45 5.42 8.41
C GLY A 361 -18.93 5.60 8.40
N MET A 362 -18.32 5.85 7.25
CA MET A 362 -16.86 6.01 7.11
C MET A 362 -16.52 7.22 6.21
N PRO A 363 -16.59 8.46 6.75
CA PRO A 363 -16.23 9.66 6.00
C PRO A 363 -14.74 9.68 5.64
N SER A 364 -14.43 10.35 4.53
CA SER A 364 -13.06 10.69 4.14
C SER A 364 -12.61 12.00 4.80
N TYR A 365 -11.32 12.31 4.68
CA TYR A 365 -10.76 13.60 5.07
C TYR A 365 -11.56 14.79 4.49
N ARG A 366 -11.89 14.74 3.18
CA ARG A 366 -12.65 15.81 2.52
C ARG A 366 -14.07 15.98 3.05
N ASP A 367 -14.72 14.88 3.41
CA ASP A 367 -16.08 14.93 3.95
C ASP A 367 -16.10 15.57 5.34
N MET A 368 -15.10 15.27 6.16
CA MET A 368 -14.93 15.86 7.48
C MET A 368 -14.70 17.37 7.40
N LEU A 369 -13.85 17.84 6.47
CA LEU A 369 -13.64 19.29 6.25
C LEU A 369 -14.92 20.02 5.81
N ARG A 370 -15.79 19.35 5.08
CA ARG A 370 -17.03 19.95 4.57
C ARG A 370 -18.18 19.91 5.58
N GLY A 371 -17.97 19.26 6.74
CA GLY A 371 -19.00 19.09 7.76
C GLY A 371 -20.26 18.37 7.26
N ARG A 372 -20.15 17.57 6.22
CA ARG A 372 -21.29 16.85 5.64
C ARG A 372 -21.47 15.51 6.34
N PRO A 373 -22.68 15.20 6.87
CA PRO A 373 -23.04 13.83 7.19
C PRO A 373 -23.08 13.01 5.88
N LEU A 374 -22.49 11.82 5.90
CA LEU A 374 -22.58 10.83 4.83
C LEU A 374 -23.85 10.01 4.97
#